data_6f95742d0d5cdc078faa27cf5eac2714
#
_entry.id   6f95742d0d5cdc078faa27cf5eac2714
#
_cell.length_a   1.000
_cell.length_b   1.000
_cell.length_c   1.000
_cell.angle_alpha   90.00
_cell.angle_beta   90.00
_cell.angle_gamma   90.00
#
_symmetry.space_group_name_H-M   'P 1'
#
loop_
_entity.id
_entity.type
_entity.pdbx_description
1 polymer ?
#
loop_
_entity_poly.entity_id
_entity_poly.type
_entity_poly.pdbx_seq_one_letter_code
_entity_poly.pdbx_strand_id
1 'polypeptide(L)'
;MSGIIGHSMYALLGLRCAQAQDLPIARVISRHLPSYLCGAYLGCDVGTVPAAICQDTGQPVGYGASKVTRSPLTGGAVKPWTLSFDGREIAPREIHDRFYGRAHLAFGWRGADGALAVSWEKLPAYFAAAAGDAIELFGPGERPLAYCFGWMTHVIGDGLIKSVAPGVDLHLLDGKYTPANRPIQDLMTFHEIGAKELGLNWAALLRDLVETPIEPAQTHYMRAAIRRGRLGKFTAAGWQPKDEPLLLAILAANRSYQRIRNERIMKELSLRDTPAGPQCDPALSKRTGGLTWSQMKALARKANFHRALWQMGERVAEIFREVCKRQSLIKETPKLDTPTWRELTARWSK
;
A
#
# COMPACT_ATOMS: atom_id res chain seq x y z
N MET A 1 -9.00 -2.78 -3.29
CA MET A 1 -7.65 -2.39 -2.80
C MET A 1 -7.00 -3.61 -2.20
N SER A 2 -5.78 -3.90 -2.58
CA SER A 2 -5.08 -5.12 -2.16
C SER A 2 -4.62 -5.16 -0.70
N GLY A 3 -4.77 -4.08 0.05
CA GLY A 3 -4.28 -4.00 1.43
C GLY A 3 -2.75 -4.07 1.55
N ILE A 4 -2.26 -4.22 2.78
CA ILE A 4 -0.82 -4.13 3.07
C ILE A 4 0.00 -5.22 2.38
N ILE A 5 -0.51 -6.45 2.29
CA ILE A 5 0.19 -7.57 1.65
C ILE A 5 0.40 -7.29 0.16
N GLY A 6 -0.66 -6.92 -0.56
CA GLY A 6 -0.57 -6.63 -1.98
C GLY A 6 0.32 -5.43 -2.29
N HIS A 7 0.12 -4.30 -1.60
CA HIS A 7 0.93 -3.10 -1.86
C HIS A 7 2.40 -3.28 -1.51
N SER A 8 2.72 -3.97 -0.41
CA SER A 8 4.10 -4.33 -0.10
C SER A 8 4.70 -5.22 -1.19
N MET A 9 3.92 -6.19 -1.71
CA MET A 9 4.38 -7.07 -2.78
C MET A 9 4.63 -6.31 -4.08
N TYR A 10 3.73 -5.42 -4.50
CA TYR A 10 3.94 -4.62 -5.71
C TYR A 10 5.20 -3.77 -5.63
N ALA A 11 5.45 -3.19 -4.46
CA ALA A 11 6.66 -2.43 -4.21
C ALA A 11 7.92 -3.31 -4.29
N LEU A 12 7.92 -4.47 -3.65
CA LEU A 12 9.06 -5.39 -3.67
C LEU A 12 9.34 -5.95 -5.07
N LEU A 13 8.32 -6.35 -5.81
CA LEU A 13 8.48 -6.80 -7.19
C LEU A 13 8.91 -5.66 -8.12
N GLY A 14 8.38 -4.46 -7.93
CA GLY A 14 8.82 -3.26 -8.64
C GLY A 14 10.29 -2.96 -8.42
N LEU A 15 10.76 -3.01 -7.18
CA LEU A 15 12.18 -2.88 -6.86
C LEU A 15 13.00 -3.97 -7.52
N ARG A 16 12.58 -5.23 -7.45
CA ARG A 16 13.30 -6.35 -8.05
C ARG A 16 13.41 -6.23 -9.57
N CYS A 17 12.33 -5.82 -10.24
CA CYS A 17 12.36 -5.53 -11.67
C CYS A 17 13.25 -4.32 -12.00
N ALA A 18 13.25 -3.29 -11.17
CA ALA A 18 14.13 -2.14 -11.32
C ALA A 18 15.61 -2.50 -11.14
N GLN A 19 15.93 -3.39 -10.20
CA GLN A 19 17.28 -3.94 -10.02
C GLN A 19 17.73 -4.77 -11.24
N ALA A 20 16.86 -5.65 -11.73
CA ALA A 20 17.16 -6.46 -12.90
C ALA A 20 17.39 -5.64 -14.17
N GLN A 21 16.86 -4.43 -14.23
CA GLN A 21 17.04 -3.46 -15.31
C GLN A 21 18.17 -2.44 -15.04
N ASP A 22 18.91 -2.62 -13.95
CA ASP A 22 19.96 -1.72 -13.47
C ASP A 22 19.52 -0.23 -13.42
N LEU A 23 18.26 0.00 -13.00
CA LEU A 23 17.77 1.36 -12.85
C LEU A 23 18.47 2.02 -11.63
N PRO A 24 19.11 3.20 -11.79
CA PRO A 24 19.83 3.85 -10.70
C PRO A 24 18.97 4.14 -9.47
N ILE A 25 17.67 4.38 -9.65
CA ILE A 25 16.75 4.56 -8.53
C ILE A 25 16.64 3.30 -7.64
N ALA A 26 16.87 2.11 -8.19
CA ALA A 26 16.86 0.88 -7.43
C ALA A 26 17.93 0.88 -6.31
N ARG A 27 19.05 1.53 -6.53
CA ARG A 27 20.12 1.69 -5.52
C ARG A 27 19.67 2.58 -4.37
N VAL A 28 19.03 3.71 -4.70
CA VAL A 28 18.45 4.62 -3.70
C VAL A 28 17.38 3.91 -2.88
N ILE A 29 16.44 3.23 -3.55
CA ILE A 29 15.39 2.47 -2.88
C ILE A 29 15.97 1.38 -1.98
N SER A 30 16.99 0.65 -2.44
CA SER A 30 17.63 -0.43 -1.68
C SER A 30 18.25 0.06 -0.38
N ARG A 31 18.93 1.22 -0.41
CA ARG A 31 19.49 1.84 0.80
C ARG A 31 18.42 2.32 1.79
N HIS A 32 17.25 2.71 1.30
CA HIS A 32 16.17 3.28 2.08
C HIS A 32 14.87 2.46 1.99
N LEU A 33 15.01 1.14 1.96
CA LEU A 33 13.90 0.21 1.77
C LEU A 33 12.72 0.39 2.75
N PRO A 34 12.93 0.64 4.06
CA PRO A 34 11.82 0.92 4.98
C PRO A 34 11.02 2.16 4.58
N SER A 35 11.66 3.24 4.16
CA SER A 35 10.98 4.45 3.69
C SER A 35 10.18 4.20 2.41
N TYR A 36 10.74 3.45 1.48
CA TYR A 36 10.06 3.02 0.26
C TYR A 36 8.79 2.21 0.56
N LEU A 37 8.88 1.21 1.42
CA LEU A 37 7.73 0.39 1.80
C LEU A 37 6.67 1.19 2.58
N CYS A 38 7.10 2.14 3.42
CA CYS A 38 6.18 3.09 4.06
C CYS A 38 5.42 3.91 3.02
N GLY A 39 6.10 4.41 2.00
CA GLY A 39 5.46 5.12 0.90
C GLY A 39 4.45 4.25 0.17
N ALA A 40 4.79 2.98 -0.08
CA ALA A 40 3.95 2.04 -0.80
C ALA A 40 2.62 1.76 -0.11
N TYR A 41 2.57 1.79 1.21
CA TYR A 41 1.34 1.48 1.94
C TYR A 41 0.88 2.60 2.87
N LEU A 42 1.69 2.99 3.84
CA LEU A 42 1.26 3.93 4.88
C LEU A 42 1.07 5.36 4.34
N GLY A 43 1.76 5.71 3.25
CA GLY A 43 1.64 7.04 2.66
C GLY A 43 0.28 7.33 2.03
N CYS A 44 -0.35 6.33 1.45
CA CYS A 44 -1.67 6.47 0.85
C CYS A 44 -2.81 6.18 1.83
N ASP A 45 -2.58 5.28 2.77
CA ASP A 45 -3.60 4.86 3.73
C ASP A 45 -3.64 5.74 5.00
N VAL A 46 -3.15 6.97 4.92
CA VAL A 46 -3.11 7.91 6.06
C VAL A 46 -4.47 8.09 6.74
N GLY A 47 -5.55 8.05 5.98
CA GLY A 47 -6.92 8.13 6.51
C GLY A 47 -7.48 6.80 7.05
N THR A 48 -6.67 5.73 7.08
CA THR A 48 -7.10 4.44 7.62
C THR A 48 -6.93 4.43 9.13
N VAL A 49 -7.96 4.90 9.82
CA VAL A 49 -8.10 4.88 11.28
C VAL A 49 -9.24 3.96 11.68
N PRO A 50 -9.37 3.54 12.96
CA PRO A 50 -10.50 2.73 13.39
C PRO A 50 -11.83 3.42 13.14
N ALA A 51 -12.87 2.66 12.85
CA ALA A 51 -14.25 3.18 12.85
C ALA A 51 -14.87 3.16 14.26
N ALA A 52 -14.54 2.13 15.04
CA ALA A 52 -15.12 1.92 16.36
C ALA A 52 -14.17 1.12 17.28
N ILE A 53 -14.50 1.08 18.55
CA ILE A 53 -13.85 0.25 19.58
C ILE A 53 -14.86 -0.77 20.10
N CYS A 54 -14.48 -2.04 20.16
CA CYS A 54 -15.24 -3.07 20.84
C CYS A 54 -15.31 -2.78 22.34
N GLN A 55 -16.51 -2.80 22.91
CA GLN A 55 -16.66 -2.49 24.35
C GLN A 55 -16.18 -3.64 25.24
N ASP A 56 -16.29 -4.86 24.76
CA ASP A 56 -15.90 -6.08 25.47
C ASP A 56 -14.38 -6.34 25.46
N THR A 57 -13.70 -6.00 24.36
CA THR A 57 -12.28 -6.29 24.19
C THR A 57 -11.38 -5.04 24.20
N GLY A 58 -11.96 -3.85 24.10
CA GLY A 58 -11.21 -2.61 23.91
C GLY A 58 -10.53 -2.49 22.54
N GLN A 59 -10.71 -3.48 21.66
CA GLN A 59 -9.99 -3.52 20.39
C GLN A 59 -10.63 -2.63 19.30
N PRO A 60 -9.81 -1.93 18.50
CA PRO A 60 -10.30 -1.15 17.39
C PRO A 60 -10.77 -2.03 16.23
N VAL A 61 -11.90 -1.67 15.63
CA VAL A 61 -12.54 -2.41 14.55
C VAL A 61 -13.04 -1.49 13.44
N GLY A 62 -13.18 -2.06 12.24
CA GLY A 62 -13.55 -1.32 11.04
C GLY A 62 -12.44 -0.37 10.60
N TYR A 63 -12.69 0.43 9.58
CA TYR A 63 -11.76 1.49 9.14
C TYR A 63 -12.51 2.63 8.46
N GLY A 64 -11.95 3.83 8.58
CA GLY A 64 -12.43 5.01 7.90
C GLY A 64 -13.91 5.28 8.13
N ALA A 65 -14.66 5.37 7.05
CA ALA A 65 -16.09 5.66 7.06
C ALA A 65 -16.99 4.41 7.20
N SER A 66 -16.44 3.25 7.54
CA SER A 66 -17.24 2.03 7.71
C SER A 66 -18.28 2.19 8.80
N LYS A 67 -19.51 1.82 8.52
CA LYS A 67 -20.53 1.68 9.55
C LYS A 67 -20.31 0.36 10.29
N VAL A 68 -19.90 0.44 11.54
CA VAL A 68 -19.72 -0.73 12.41
C VAL A 68 -20.74 -0.60 13.54
N THR A 69 -21.73 -1.47 13.55
CA THR A 69 -22.79 -1.48 14.56
C THR A 69 -22.58 -2.56 15.63
N ARG A 70 -21.80 -3.59 15.27
CA ARG A 70 -21.39 -4.68 16.17
C ARG A 70 -19.94 -5.06 15.87
N SER A 71 -19.26 -5.59 16.86
CA SER A 71 -17.92 -6.13 16.68
C SER A 71 -17.92 -7.28 15.67
N PRO A 72 -17.14 -7.20 14.58
CA PRO A 72 -16.98 -8.33 13.67
C PRO A 72 -16.17 -9.49 14.28
N LEU A 73 -15.55 -9.26 15.45
CA LEU A 73 -14.76 -10.26 16.17
C LEU A 73 -15.58 -11.06 17.17
N THR A 74 -16.45 -10.38 17.91
CA THR A 74 -17.20 -10.98 19.04
C THR A 74 -18.71 -10.90 18.89
N GLY A 75 -19.22 -10.08 17.95
CA GLY A 75 -20.63 -9.75 17.86
C GLY A 75 -21.13 -8.75 18.92
N GLY A 76 -20.26 -8.36 19.86
CA GLY A 76 -20.57 -7.46 20.97
C GLY A 76 -20.80 -6.01 20.57
N ALA A 77 -21.15 -5.18 21.53
CA ALA A 77 -21.38 -3.75 21.35
C ALA A 77 -20.08 -3.01 21.00
N VAL A 78 -20.22 -1.97 20.22
CA VAL A 78 -19.12 -1.06 19.85
C VAL A 78 -19.46 0.38 20.23
N LYS A 79 -18.42 1.17 20.50
CA LYS A 79 -18.53 2.63 20.60
C LYS A 79 -17.78 3.28 19.44
N PRO A 80 -18.21 4.44 18.92
CA PRO A 80 -17.46 5.16 17.89
C PRO A 80 -16.03 5.44 18.39
N TRP A 81 -15.06 5.30 17.47
CA TRP A 81 -13.71 5.80 17.72
C TRP A 81 -13.66 7.27 17.30
N THR A 82 -12.90 8.07 18.03
CA THR A 82 -12.62 9.46 17.66
C THR A 82 -11.15 9.77 17.91
N LEU A 83 -10.62 10.77 17.21
CA LEU A 83 -9.32 11.34 17.45
C LEU A 83 -9.49 12.65 18.24
N SER A 84 -9.00 12.68 19.47
CA SER A 84 -8.93 13.93 20.22
C SER A 84 -7.73 14.75 19.74
N PHE A 85 -7.98 15.95 19.25
CA PHE A 85 -6.95 16.86 18.76
C PHE A 85 -7.39 18.31 18.96
N ASP A 86 -6.55 19.10 19.63
CA ASP A 86 -6.77 20.54 19.90
C ASP A 86 -8.16 20.83 20.48
N GLY A 87 -8.52 20.08 21.52
CA GLY A 87 -9.82 20.22 22.21
C GLY A 87 -11.05 19.78 21.42
N ARG A 88 -10.87 19.15 20.27
CA ARG A 88 -11.95 18.62 19.42
C ARG A 88 -11.87 17.10 19.30
N GLU A 89 -13.04 16.47 19.23
CA GLU A 89 -13.18 15.08 18.85
C GLU A 89 -13.46 14.99 17.34
N ILE A 90 -12.54 14.37 16.61
CA ILE A 90 -12.61 14.24 15.14
C ILE A 90 -13.07 12.83 14.80
N ALA A 91 -14.18 12.74 14.09
CA ALA A 91 -14.78 11.47 13.69
C ALA A 91 -13.96 10.78 12.58
N PRO A 92 -13.94 9.43 12.53
CA PRO A 92 -13.25 8.68 11.47
C PRO A 92 -13.73 9.07 10.07
N ARG A 93 -15.00 9.38 9.93
CA ARG A 93 -15.60 9.81 8.66
C ARG A 93 -15.01 11.14 8.19
N GLU A 94 -14.82 12.10 9.09
CA GLU A 94 -14.19 13.38 8.76
C GLU A 94 -12.75 13.18 8.29
N ILE A 95 -11.99 12.31 8.99
CA ILE A 95 -10.62 11.95 8.60
C ILE A 95 -10.61 11.30 7.21
N HIS A 96 -11.48 10.33 6.99
CA HIS A 96 -11.59 9.65 5.71
C HIS A 96 -11.89 10.62 4.58
N ASP A 97 -12.92 11.43 4.72
CA ASP A 97 -13.36 12.35 3.66
C ASP A 97 -12.32 13.43 3.37
N ARG A 98 -11.58 13.85 4.41
CA ARG A 98 -10.55 14.87 4.27
C ARG A 98 -9.21 14.37 3.73
N PHE A 99 -8.79 13.17 4.11
CA PHE A 99 -7.43 12.70 3.84
C PHE A 99 -7.36 11.46 2.96
N TYR A 100 -8.23 10.48 3.15
CA TYR A 100 -8.16 9.22 2.42
C TYR A 100 -8.34 9.40 0.91
N GLY A 101 -9.38 10.10 0.50
CA GLY A 101 -9.64 10.36 -0.91
C GLY A 101 -8.49 11.10 -1.61
N ARG A 102 -7.81 11.98 -0.89
CA ARG A 102 -6.70 12.76 -1.39
C ARG A 102 -5.39 11.98 -1.48
N ALA A 103 -5.18 11.04 -0.59
CA ALA A 103 -4.02 10.16 -0.63
C ALA A 103 -4.03 9.24 -1.86
N HIS A 104 -5.23 8.90 -2.38
CA HIS A 104 -5.43 8.04 -3.56
C HIS A 104 -5.63 8.85 -4.86
N LEU A 105 -5.14 10.03 -4.90
CA LEU A 105 -5.51 11.11 -5.81
C LEU A 105 -5.35 10.84 -7.30
N ALA A 106 -4.51 9.97 -7.75
CA ALA A 106 -4.27 9.85 -9.18
C ALA A 106 -5.16 8.79 -9.83
N PHE A 107 -5.42 7.69 -9.13
CA PHE A 107 -5.98 6.51 -9.76
C PHE A 107 -7.19 5.93 -9.06
N GLY A 108 -8.13 5.52 -9.89
CA GLY A 108 -9.33 4.84 -9.45
C GLY A 108 -10.38 5.73 -8.84
N TRP A 109 -10.17 7.02 -8.77
CA TRP A 109 -11.19 8.01 -8.50
C TRP A 109 -11.73 8.51 -9.82
N ARG A 110 -12.97 8.18 -10.07
CA ARG A 110 -13.72 8.77 -11.17
C ARG A 110 -14.42 10.01 -10.64
N GLY A 111 -14.33 11.10 -11.37
CA GLY A 111 -15.18 12.24 -11.16
C GLY A 111 -16.64 11.89 -11.37
N ALA A 112 -17.56 12.79 -11.09
CA ALA A 112 -18.98 12.62 -11.36
C ALA A 112 -19.27 12.34 -12.85
N ASP A 113 -18.40 12.79 -13.73
CA ASP A 113 -18.38 12.54 -15.17
C ASP A 113 -17.77 11.20 -15.59
N GLY A 114 -17.29 10.41 -14.64
CA GLY A 114 -16.65 9.13 -14.88
C GLY A 114 -15.19 9.22 -15.35
N ALA A 115 -14.64 10.41 -15.53
CA ALA A 115 -13.26 10.60 -15.95
C ALA A 115 -12.27 10.29 -14.83
N LEU A 116 -11.10 9.75 -15.19
CA LEU A 116 -9.98 9.55 -14.26
C LEU A 116 -9.29 10.90 -13.99
N ALA A 117 -8.85 11.09 -12.76
CA ALA A 117 -8.13 12.30 -12.36
C ALA A 117 -6.80 12.46 -13.14
N VAL A 118 -6.08 11.34 -13.33
CA VAL A 118 -4.87 11.27 -14.18
C VAL A 118 -4.97 10.02 -15.04
N SER A 119 -4.84 10.18 -16.36
CA SER A 119 -4.80 9.01 -17.25
C SER A 119 -3.46 8.29 -17.14
N TRP A 120 -3.43 7.02 -17.55
CA TRP A 120 -2.22 6.19 -17.47
C TRP A 120 -1.04 6.84 -18.21
N GLU A 121 -1.25 7.39 -19.38
CA GLU A 121 -0.23 7.99 -20.24
C GLU A 121 0.40 9.25 -19.60
N LYS A 122 -0.34 9.91 -18.74
CA LYS A 122 0.11 11.12 -18.02
C LYS A 122 0.81 10.81 -16.69
N LEU A 123 0.73 9.56 -16.22
CA LEU A 123 1.32 9.17 -14.94
C LEU A 123 2.81 9.44 -14.83
N PRO A 124 3.66 9.07 -15.80
CA PRO A 124 5.09 9.34 -15.68
C PRO A 124 5.40 10.83 -15.53
N ALA A 125 4.67 11.69 -16.26
CA ALA A 125 4.83 13.14 -16.13
C ALA A 125 4.35 13.67 -14.77
N TYR A 126 3.24 13.14 -14.28
CA TYR A 126 2.70 13.47 -12.95
C TYR A 126 3.66 13.07 -11.83
N PHE A 127 4.16 11.84 -11.86
CA PHE A 127 5.11 11.34 -10.88
C PHE A 127 6.47 12.03 -10.95
N ALA A 128 6.94 12.34 -12.16
CA ALA A 128 8.16 13.11 -12.32
C ALA A 128 8.04 14.48 -11.64
N ALA A 129 6.92 15.15 -11.84
CA ALA A 129 6.68 16.42 -11.18
C ALA A 129 6.60 16.28 -9.64
N ALA A 130 5.97 15.22 -9.14
CA ALA A 130 5.93 14.95 -7.70
C ALA A 130 7.34 14.67 -7.12
N ALA A 131 8.19 13.93 -7.86
CA ALA A 131 9.57 13.71 -7.49
C ALA A 131 10.38 15.01 -7.50
N GLY A 132 10.18 15.87 -8.49
CA GLY A 132 10.78 17.20 -8.54
C GLY A 132 10.39 18.07 -7.35
N ASP A 133 9.11 18.07 -6.99
CA ASP A 133 8.61 18.76 -5.79
C ASP A 133 9.28 18.26 -4.51
N ALA A 134 9.48 16.94 -4.43
CA ALA A 134 10.14 16.36 -3.30
C ALA A 134 11.60 16.83 -3.17
N ILE A 135 12.32 16.85 -4.26
CA ILE A 135 13.71 17.34 -4.31
C ILE A 135 13.77 18.82 -3.95
N GLU A 136 12.86 19.63 -4.47
CA GLU A 136 12.77 21.07 -4.17
C GLU A 136 12.52 21.32 -2.68
N LEU A 137 11.60 20.54 -2.06
CA LEU A 137 11.17 20.77 -0.69
C LEU A 137 12.12 20.17 0.37
N PHE A 138 12.76 19.06 0.06
CA PHE A 138 13.60 18.31 1.03
C PHE A 138 15.07 18.30 0.67
N GLY A 139 15.43 18.93 -0.44
CA GLY A 139 16.74 18.76 -1.02
C GLY A 139 16.91 17.40 -1.71
N PRO A 140 18.08 17.12 -2.27
CA PRO A 140 18.37 15.91 -3.04
C PRO A 140 18.55 14.66 -2.16
N GLY A 141 17.83 14.57 -1.04
CA GLY A 141 17.93 13.47 -0.10
C GLY A 141 17.35 12.17 -0.67
N GLU A 142 18.10 11.10 -0.56
CA GLU A 142 17.70 9.79 -1.06
C GLU A 142 16.47 9.21 -0.34
N ARG A 143 16.39 9.42 0.96
CA ARG A 143 15.33 8.86 1.79
C ARG A 143 13.92 9.41 1.44
N PRO A 144 13.71 10.74 1.32
CA PRO A 144 12.46 11.30 0.82
C PRO A 144 12.13 10.81 -0.59
N LEU A 145 13.14 10.68 -1.45
CA LEU A 145 12.95 10.19 -2.81
C LEU A 145 12.50 8.73 -2.82
N ALA A 146 13.12 7.86 -2.02
CA ALA A 146 12.68 6.47 -1.88
C ALA A 146 11.22 6.38 -1.41
N TYR A 147 10.83 7.20 -0.43
CA TYR A 147 9.45 7.30 0.01
C TYR A 147 8.49 7.69 -1.13
N CYS A 148 8.86 8.69 -1.95
CA CYS A 148 8.09 9.12 -3.11
C CYS A 148 7.87 7.99 -4.11
N PHE A 149 8.92 7.26 -4.45
CA PHE A 149 8.81 6.11 -5.35
C PHE A 149 7.96 4.98 -4.74
N GLY A 150 8.01 4.79 -3.43
CA GLY A 150 7.09 3.90 -2.72
C GLY A 150 5.63 4.29 -2.90
N TRP A 151 5.31 5.57 -2.70
CA TRP A 151 3.97 6.09 -2.94
C TRP A 151 3.51 5.89 -4.40
N MET A 152 4.39 6.05 -5.37
CA MET A 152 4.08 5.76 -6.78
C MET A 152 3.63 4.32 -6.97
N THR A 153 4.25 3.35 -6.30
CA THR A 153 3.86 1.92 -6.42
C THR A 153 2.46 1.66 -5.93
N HIS A 154 2.01 2.36 -4.89
CA HIS A 154 0.64 2.26 -4.42
C HIS A 154 -0.35 2.71 -5.50
N VAL A 155 -0.11 3.88 -6.05
CA VAL A 155 -0.98 4.49 -7.08
C VAL A 155 -1.01 3.62 -8.34
N ILE A 156 0.16 3.15 -8.80
CA ILE A 156 0.28 2.26 -9.95
C ILE A 156 -0.47 0.94 -9.69
N GLY A 157 -0.23 0.33 -8.54
CA GLY A 157 -0.88 -0.92 -8.14
C GLY A 157 -2.40 -0.82 -8.11
N ASP A 158 -2.92 0.25 -7.54
CA ASP A 158 -4.36 0.51 -7.50
C ASP A 158 -4.95 0.72 -8.91
N GLY A 159 -4.22 1.39 -9.78
CA GLY A 159 -4.63 1.59 -11.17
C GLY A 159 -4.69 0.27 -11.95
N LEU A 160 -3.64 -0.54 -11.88
CA LEU A 160 -3.56 -1.80 -12.60
C LEU A 160 -4.59 -2.82 -12.11
N ILE A 161 -4.82 -2.92 -10.80
CA ILE A 161 -5.82 -3.81 -10.19
C ILE A 161 -7.26 -3.46 -10.63
N LYS A 162 -7.52 -2.16 -10.80
CA LYS A 162 -8.83 -1.70 -11.24
C LYS A 162 -9.00 -1.79 -12.76
N SER A 163 -8.08 -2.45 -13.43
CA SER A 163 -8.09 -2.61 -14.89
C SER A 163 -8.11 -1.29 -15.64
N VAL A 164 -7.48 -0.27 -15.07
CA VAL A 164 -7.15 0.94 -15.80
C VAL A 164 -6.06 0.57 -16.81
N ALA A 165 -6.23 0.92 -18.07
CA ALA A 165 -5.29 0.54 -19.12
C ALA A 165 -3.84 0.96 -18.75
N PRO A 166 -2.82 0.08 -18.92
CA PRO A 166 -2.89 -1.21 -19.60
C PRO A 166 -3.40 -2.39 -18.77
N GLY A 167 -3.82 -2.22 -17.51
CA GLY A 167 -4.33 -3.25 -16.65
C GLY A 167 -3.47 -4.51 -16.48
N VAL A 168 -3.61 -5.18 -15.36
CA VAL A 168 -3.03 -6.51 -15.12
C VAL A 168 -4.13 -7.40 -14.58
N ASP A 169 -4.29 -8.60 -15.17
CA ASP A 169 -5.29 -9.54 -14.72
C ASP A 169 -4.84 -10.27 -13.46
N LEU A 170 -5.43 -9.90 -12.33
CA LEU A 170 -5.26 -10.57 -11.04
C LEU A 170 -6.55 -11.29 -10.61
N HIS A 171 -7.46 -11.54 -11.52
CA HIS A 171 -8.76 -12.13 -11.23
C HIS A 171 -8.65 -13.66 -11.17
N LEU A 172 -9.14 -14.25 -10.10
CA LEU A 172 -8.96 -15.67 -9.82
C LEU A 172 -10.23 -16.51 -10.00
N LEU A 173 -11.41 -15.90 -9.87
CA LEU A 173 -12.67 -16.63 -9.85
C LEU A 173 -13.48 -16.48 -11.14
N ASP A 174 -13.76 -15.28 -11.55
CA ASP A 174 -14.73 -14.98 -12.60
C ASP A 174 -14.26 -13.94 -13.62
N GLY A 175 -12.95 -13.73 -13.71
CA GLY A 175 -12.37 -12.72 -14.59
C GLY A 175 -12.68 -11.28 -14.16
N LYS A 176 -13.17 -11.07 -12.93
CA LYS A 176 -13.46 -9.76 -12.37
C LYS A 176 -12.84 -9.59 -11.00
N TYR A 177 -12.40 -8.38 -10.71
CA TYR A 177 -11.96 -8.04 -9.36
C TYR A 177 -13.17 -7.96 -8.42
N THR A 178 -13.29 -8.94 -7.54
CA THR A 178 -14.36 -9.00 -6.53
C THR A 178 -13.78 -9.11 -5.13
N PRO A 179 -14.53 -8.74 -4.08
CA PRO A 179 -14.10 -8.97 -2.70
C PRO A 179 -13.77 -10.44 -2.36
N ALA A 180 -14.36 -11.40 -3.09
CA ALA A 180 -14.09 -12.82 -2.91
C ALA A 180 -12.70 -13.23 -3.42
N ASN A 181 -12.19 -12.57 -4.45
CA ASN A 181 -10.84 -12.81 -4.98
C ASN A 181 -9.74 -12.40 -4.00
N ARG A 182 -9.95 -11.33 -3.25
CA ARG A 182 -8.92 -10.74 -2.40
C ARG A 182 -8.32 -11.71 -1.37
N PRO A 183 -9.07 -12.48 -0.59
CA PRO A 183 -8.50 -13.42 0.35
C PRO A 183 -7.61 -14.46 -0.32
N ILE A 184 -8.01 -14.95 -1.51
CA ILE A 184 -7.21 -15.91 -2.27
C ILE A 184 -5.92 -15.25 -2.79
N GLN A 185 -6.02 -14.04 -3.33
CA GLN A 185 -4.85 -13.26 -3.76
C GLN A 185 -3.89 -13.02 -2.60
N ASP A 186 -4.38 -12.60 -1.44
CA ASP A 186 -3.55 -12.34 -0.26
C ASP A 186 -2.84 -13.63 0.20
N LEU A 187 -3.54 -14.78 0.23
CA LEU A 187 -2.95 -16.07 0.58
C LEU A 187 -1.88 -16.52 -0.42
N MET A 188 -2.15 -16.43 -1.72
CA MET A 188 -1.17 -16.78 -2.76
C MET A 188 0.06 -15.86 -2.69
N THR A 189 -0.16 -14.56 -2.56
CA THR A 189 0.91 -13.57 -2.43
C THR A 189 1.76 -13.82 -1.18
N PHE A 190 1.11 -14.12 -0.07
CA PHE A 190 1.77 -14.35 1.21
C PHE A 190 2.63 -15.62 1.20
N HIS A 191 2.03 -16.76 0.83
CA HIS A 191 2.70 -18.07 0.97
C HIS A 191 3.54 -18.45 -0.24
N GLU A 192 2.98 -18.41 -1.45
CA GLU A 192 3.68 -18.95 -2.62
C GLU A 192 4.75 -17.98 -3.13
N ILE A 193 4.47 -16.68 -3.16
CA ILE A 193 5.42 -15.71 -3.69
C ILE A 193 6.27 -15.11 -2.59
N GLY A 194 5.65 -14.53 -1.57
CA GLY A 194 6.40 -13.84 -0.52
C GLY A 194 7.27 -14.79 0.30
N ALA A 195 6.66 -15.76 0.98
CA ALA A 195 7.42 -16.63 1.87
C ALA A 195 8.28 -17.64 1.11
N LYS A 196 7.71 -18.34 0.11
CA LYS A 196 8.40 -19.45 -0.57
C LYS A 196 9.39 -18.99 -1.62
N GLU A 197 9.01 -18.07 -2.52
CA GLU A 197 9.86 -17.64 -3.63
C GLU A 197 10.85 -16.55 -3.21
N LEU A 198 10.35 -15.52 -2.49
CA LEU A 198 11.15 -14.38 -2.09
C LEU A 198 11.81 -14.52 -0.72
N GLY A 199 11.49 -15.56 0.05
CA GLY A 199 12.05 -15.81 1.38
C GLY A 199 11.64 -14.78 2.42
N LEU A 200 10.48 -14.14 2.30
CA LEU A 200 10.07 -13.06 3.20
C LEU A 200 9.57 -13.59 4.54
N ASN A 201 10.09 -13.04 5.62
CA ASN A 201 9.45 -13.11 6.92
C ASN A 201 8.45 -11.95 7.04
N TRP A 202 7.19 -12.24 6.77
CA TRP A 202 6.13 -11.22 6.78
C TRP A 202 5.92 -10.56 8.14
N ALA A 203 6.08 -11.30 9.23
CA ALA A 203 5.92 -10.73 10.57
C ALA A 203 6.98 -9.66 10.84
N ALA A 204 8.22 -9.94 10.48
CA ALA A 204 9.31 -8.99 10.62
C ALA A 204 9.14 -7.78 9.69
N LEU A 205 8.76 -8.02 8.41
CA LEU A 205 8.53 -6.95 7.45
C LEU A 205 7.39 -6.01 7.90
N LEU A 206 6.26 -6.56 8.31
CA LEU A 206 5.09 -5.77 8.72
C LEU A 206 5.34 -5.01 10.03
N ARG A 207 6.14 -5.59 10.95
CA ARG A 207 6.59 -4.89 12.16
C ARG A 207 7.48 -3.70 11.79
N ASP A 208 8.52 -3.92 11.02
CA ASP A 208 9.45 -2.87 10.58
C ASP A 208 8.72 -1.73 9.88
N LEU A 209 7.71 -2.05 9.07
CA LEU A 209 6.94 -1.07 8.32
C LEU A 209 6.20 -0.10 9.25
N VAL A 210 5.57 -0.59 10.32
CA VAL A 210 4.86 0.27 11.28
C VAL A 210 5.77 0.93 12.31
N GLU A 211 6.95 0.39 12.53
CA GLU A 211 7.97 0.96 13.43
C GLU A 211 8.86 2.00 12.75
N THR A 212 8.89 2.03 11.41
CA THR A 212 9.62 3.07 10.67
C THR A 212 9.09 4.46 11.08
N PRO A 213 9.96 5.41 11.45
CA PRO A 213 9.55 6.73 11.86
C PRO A 213 8.66 7.43 10.84
N ILE A 214 7.73 8.26 11.30
CA ILE A 214 6.93 9.11 10.42
C ILE A 214 7.88 10.12 9.76
N GLU A 215 7.93 10.06 8.44
CA GLU A 215 8.77 10.94 7.67
C GLU A 215 8.10 12.30 7.47
N PRO A 216 8.81 13.41 7.65
CA PRO A 216 8.30 14.71 7.20
C PRO A 216 7.85 14.67 5.74
N ALA A 217 8.54 13.88 4.92
CA ALA A 217 8.15 13.63 3.54
C ALA A 217 6.70 13.15 3.38
N GLN A 218 6.15 12.35 4.30
CA GLN A 218 4.77 11.89 4.21
C GLN A 218 3.77 13.04 4.17
N THR A 219 3.98 14.06 4.98
CA THR A 219 3.12 15.24 5.00
C THR A 219 3.30 16.08 3.75
N HIS A 220 4.50 16.22 3.28
CA HIS A 220 4.84 17.10 2.17
C HIS A 220 4.47 16.54 0.80
N TYR A 221 4.57 15.22 0.58
CA TYR A 221 4.12 14.62 -0.69
C TYR A 221 2.63 14.81 -0.89
N MET A 222 1.84 14.66 0.15
CA MET A 222 0.43 14.95 0.10
C MET A 222 0.18 16.43 -0.22
N ARG A 223 0.95 17.33 0.36
CA ARG A 223 0.89 18.75 0.04
C ARG A 223 1.29 19.07 -1.39
N ALA A 224 2.41 18.50 -1.86
CA ALA A 224 2.91 18.76 -3.20
C ALA A 224 1.93 18.26 -4.27
N ALA A 225 1.42 17.04 -4.13
CA ALA A 225 0.43 16.49 -5.04
C ALA A 225 -0.85 17.35 -5.10
N ILE A 226 -1.28 17.89 -3.97
CA ILE A 226 -2.46 18.75 -3.86
C ILE A 226 -2.16 20.17 -4.37
N ARG A 227 -1.02 20.73 -3.99
CA ARG A 227 -0.64 22.13 -4.25
C ARG A 227 -0.49 22.46 -5.73
N ARG A 228 -0.04 21.52 -6.56
CA ARG A 228 0.19 21.78 -7.99
C ARG A 228 -1.06 21.77 -8.86
N GLY A 229 -2.23 21.59 -8.29
CA GLY A 229 -3.46 21.66 -9.08
C GLY A 229 -3.58 20.63 -10.20
N ARG A 230 -2.75 19.60 -10.21
CA ARG A 230 -2.67 18.63 -11.29
C ARG A 230 -3.77 17.57 -11.28
N LEU A 231 -4.53 17.54 -10.20
CA LEU A 231 -5.55 16.54 -9.92
C LEU A 231 -6.97 17.12 -10.05
N GLY A 232 -7.12 18.22 -10.77
CA GLY A 232 -8.40 18.83 -11.05
C GLY A 232 -9.19 19.18 -9.78
N LYS A 233 -10.48 18.91 -9.77
CA LYS A 233 -11.37 19.23 -8.65
C LYS A 233 -11.02 18.60 -7.30
N PHE A 234 -10.14 17.60 -7.29
CA PHE A 234 -9.67 17.01 -6.03
C PHE A 234 -8.58 17.81 -5.32
N THR A 235 -8.00 18.78 -6.02
CA THR A 235 -6.93 19.63 -5.47
C THR A 235 -7.44 20.76 -4.60
N ALA A 236 -8.72 21.04 -4.73
CA ALA A 236 -9.21 22.36 -4.40
C ALA A 236 -9.35 22.63 -2.93
N ALA A 237 -9.56 21.78 -2.05
CA ALA A 237 -10.03 22.22 -0.76
C ALA A 237 -9.16 21.73 0.42
N GLY A 238 -8.53 22.64 1.06
CA GLY A 238 -8.36 22.62 2.49
C GLY A 238 -7.05 22.09 3.05
N TRP A 239 -6.00 21.93 2.25
CA TRP A 239 -4.71 21.59 2.78
C TRP A 239 -3.88 22.85 3.02
N GLN A 240 -3.70 23.20 4.27
CA GLN A 240 -2.92 24.37 4.67
C GLN A 240 -1.72 23.91 5.52
N PRO A 241 -0.60 24.66 5.57
CA PRO A 241 0.52 24.38 6.47
C PRO A 241 0.10 24.19 7.94
N LYS A 242 -0.93 24.90 8.38
CA LYS A 242 -1.52 24.78 9.72
C LYS A 242 -2.15 23.41 10.00
N ASP A 243 -2.43 22.61 8.96
CA ASP A 243 -3.03 21.27 9.11
C ASP A 243 -1.98 20.19 9.40
N GLU A 244 -0.69 20.51 9.39
CA GLU A 244 0.39 19.54 9.61
C GLU A 244 0.36 18.85 10.97
N PRO A 245 0.13 19.54 12.11
CA PRO A 245 0.03 18.88 13.39
C PRO A 245 -1.11 17.86 13.44
N LEU A 246 -2.26 18.19 12.86
CA LEU A 246 -3.39 17.27 12.75
C LEU A 246 -3.03 16.05 11.88
N LEU A 247 -2.34 16.24 10.76
CA LEU A 247 -1.91 15.13 9.92
C LEU A 247 -0.94 14.20 10.66
N LEU A 248 -0.01 14.74 11.42
CA LEU A 248 0.92 13.95 12.23
C LEU A 248 0.16 13.13 13.29
N ALA A 249 -0.85 13.72 13.95
CA ALA A 249 -1.71 13.00 14.88
C ALA A 249 -2.50 11.87 14.21
N ILE A 250 -3.03 12.11 13.00
CA ILE A 250 -3.74 11.09 12.21
C ILE A 250 -2.77 9.97 11.79
N LEU A 251 -1.56 10.30 11.36
CA LEU A 251 -0.54 9.31 11.01
C LEU A 251 -0.14 8.45 12.20
N ALA A 252 -0.01 9.03 13.39
CA ALA A 252 0.27 8.29 14.61
C ALA A 252 -0.87 7.33 14.98
N ALA A 253 -2.13 7.79 14.90
CA ALA A 253 -3.31 6.96 15.11
C ALA A 253 -3.41 5.84 14.06
N ASN A 254 -3.15 6.15 12.80
CA ASN A 254 -3.09 5.18 11.71
C ASN A 254 -2.07 4.08 12.01
N ARG A 255 -0.84 4.42 12.41
CA ARG A 255 0.20 3.44 12.71
C ARG A 255 -0.15 2.54 13.89
N SER A 256 -0.69 3.11 14.96
CA SER A 256 -1.18 2.32 16.09
C SER A 256 -2.24 1.31 15.65
N TYR A 257 -3.17 1.72 14.81
CA TYR A 257 -4.19 0.84 14.26
C TYR A 257 -3.62 -0.20 13.30
N GLN A 258 -2.66 0.16 12.46
CA GLN A 258 -2.00 -0.78 11.54
C GLN A 258 -1.23 -1.87 12.28
N ARG A 259 -0.62 -1.57 13.42
CA ARG A 259 0.04 -2.60 14.24
C ARG A 259 -0.95 -3.70 14.64
N ILE A 260 -2.10 -3.33 15.17
CA ILE A 260 -3.16 -4.28 15.56
C ILE A 260 -3.70 -5.03 14.33
N ARG A 261 -3.90 -4.34 13.22
CA ARG A 261 -4.36 -4.98 11.96
C ARG A 261 -3.35 -5.97 11.42
N ASN A 262 -2.06 -5.65 11.47
CA ASN A 262 -1.00 -6.52 10.97
C ASN A 262 -0.94 -7.83 11.74
N GLU A 263 -1.04 -7.78 13.08
CA GLU A 263 -1.11 -8.98 13.92
C GLU A 263 -2.31 -9.86 13.54
N ARG A 264 -3.47 -9.24 13.31
CA ARG A 264 -4.65 -9.95 12.86
C ARG A 264 -4.49 -10.55 11.47
N ILE A 265 -3.94 -9.80 10.52
CA ILE A 265 -3.67 -10.29 9.16
C ILE A 265 -2.73 -11.49 9.20
N MET A 266 -1.67 -11.44 10.00
CA MET A 266 -0.74 -12.56 10.17
C MET A 266 -1.47 -13.82 10.68
N LYS A 267 -2.37 -13.66 11.65
CA LYS A 267 -3.19 -14.77 12.17
C LYS A 267 -4.16 -15.31 11.13
N GLU A 268 -4.87 -14.42 10.43
CA GLU A 268 -5.85 -14.79 9.38
C GLU A 268 -5.19 -15.53 8.21
N LEU A 269 -4.00 -15.09 7.80
CA LEU A 269 -3.28 -15.68 6.67
C LEU A 269 -2.45 -16.92 7.05
N SER A 270 -2.35 -17.27 8.32
CA SER A 270 -1.65 -18.49 8.72
C SER A 270 -2.38 -19.74 8.20
N LEU A 271 -1.60 -20.70 7.71
CA LEU A 271 -2.10 -22.03 7.39
C LEU A 271 -1.82 -22.97 8.57
N ARG A 272 -2.78 -23.82 8.88
CA ARG A 272 -2.62 -24.90 9.88
C ARG A 272 -2.42 -26.21 9.15
N ASP A 273 -1.38 -26.91 9.50
CA ASP A 273 -1.17 -28.26 8.98
C ASP A 273 -2.19 -29.22 9.62
N THR A 274 -2.85 -29.97 8.76
CA THR A 274 -3.78 -31.01 9.17
C THR A 274 -3.50 -32.28 8.38
N PRO A 275 -3.98 -33.45 8.85
CA PRO A 275 -3.83 -34.70 8.08
C PRO A 275 -4.41 -34.63 6.66
N ALA A 276 -5.39 -33.77 6.44
CA ALA A 276 -5.99 -33.51 5.12
C ALA A 276 -5.25 -32.43 4.30
N GLY A 277 -4.10 -31.94 4.79
CA GLY A 277 -3.30 -30.87 4.20
C GLY A 277 -3.54 -29.51 4.85
N PRO A 278 -2.82 -28.47 4.36
CA PRO A 278 -2.89 -27.13 4.92
C PRO A 278 -4.30 -26.54 4.83
N GLN A 279 -4.77 -25.96 5.93
CA GLN A 279 -6.09 -25.32 6.05
C GLN A 279 -5.97 -23.86 6.49
N CYS A 280 -6.79 -23.02 5.91
CA CYS A 280 -6.92 -21.62 6.29
C CYS A 280 -7.66 -21.43 7.60
N ASP A 281 -7.51 -20.27 8.20
CA ASP A 281 -8.37 -19.82 9.29
C ASP A 281 -9.86 -19.96 8.90
N PRO A 282 -10.74 -20.43 9.79
CA PRO A 282 -12.16 -20.64 9.48
C PRO A 282 -12.88 -19.40 8.97
N ALA A 283 -12.56 -18.21 9.50
CA ALA A 283 -13.16 -16.97 9.03
C ALA A 283 -12.71 -16.63 7.59
N LEU A 284 -11.45 -16.91 7.27
CA LEU A 284 -10.93 -16.73 5.93
C LEU A 284 -11.49 -17.78 4.97
N SER A 285 -11.61 -19.03 5.40
CA SER A 285 -12.24 -20.11 4.63
C SER A 285 -13.67 -19.72 4.21
N LYS A 286 -14.47 -19.18 5.14
CA LYS A 286 -15.81 -18.69 4.81
C LYS A 286 -15.78 -17.59 3.73
N ARG A 287 -14.81 -16.69 3.80
CA ARG A 287 -14.65 -15.59 2.82
C ARG A 287 -14.17 -16.06 1.45
N THR A 288 -13.49 -17.20 1.37
CA THR A 288 -13.07 -17.83 0.12
C THR A 288 -14.11 -18.81 -0.43
N GLY A 289 -15.32 -18.88 0.14
CA GLY A 289 -16.37 -19.81 -0.29
C GLY A 289 -16.08 -21.25 0.07
N GLY A 290 -15.29 -21.50 1.12
CA GLY A 290 -14.95 -22.87 1.59
C GLY A 290 -13.87 -23.57 0.76
N LEU A 291 -13.17 -22.85 -0.13
CA LEU A 291 -12.12 -23.44 -0.94
C LEU A 291 -10.96 -23.97 -0.08
N THR A 292 -10.50 -25.17 -0.41
CA THR A 292 -9.28 -25.73 0.17
C THR A 292 -8.04 -25.01 -0.38
N TRP A 293 -6.92 -25.12 0.35
CA TRP A 293 -5.63 -24.59 -0.11
C TRP A 293 -5.25 -25.10 -1.50
N SER A 294 -5.48 -26.39 -1.75
CA SER A 294 -5.21 -27.01 -3.04
C SER A 294 -6.05 -26.43 -4.19
N GLN A 295 -7.34 -26.21 -3.93
CA GLN A 295 -8.25 -25.58 -4.88
C GLN A 295 -7.86 -24.13 -5.18
N MET A 296 -7.50 -23.35 -4.14
CA MET A 296 -7.01 -21.97 -4.33
C MET A 296 -5.75 -21.93 -5.18
N LYS A 297 -4.79 -22.84 -4.96
CA LYS A 297 -3.59 -22.96 -5.81
C LYS A 297 -3.92 -23.34 -7.26
N ALA A 298 -4.89 -24.21 -7.44
CA ALA A 298 -5.34 -24.58 -8.79
C ALA A 298 -5.95 -23.39 -9.53
N LEU A 299 -6.79 -22.59 -8.85
CA LEU A 299 -7.34 -21.35 -9.40
C LEU A 299 -6.25 -20.34 -9.76
N ALA A 300 -5.28 -20.14 -8.86
CA ALA A 300 -4.17 -19.22 -9.12
C ALA A 300 -3.33 -19.66 -10.32
N ARG A 301 -3.07 -20.96 -10.48
CA ARG A 301 -2.39 -21.50 -11.65
C ARG A 301 -3.20 -21.31 -12.95
N LYS A 302 -4.50 -21.61 -12.90
CA LYS A 302 -5.40 -21.43 -14.05
C LYS A 302 -5.46 -19.96 -14.50
N ALA A 303 -5.49 -19.01 -13.55
CA ALA A 303 -5.49 -17.59 -13.82
C ALA A 303 -4.10 -17.02 -14.14
N ASN A 304 -3.07 -17.82 -14.13
CA ASN A 304 -1.68 -17.37 -14.28
C ASN A 304 -1.30 -16.23 -13.32
N PHE A 305 -1.81 -16.30 -12.07
CA PHE A 305 -1.70 -15.25 -11.07
C PHE A 305 -0.25 -14.86 -10.75
N HIS A 306 0.65 -15.84 -10.70
CA HIS A 306 2.07 -15.60 -10.49
C HIS A 306 2.64 -14.66 -11.56
N ARG A 307 2.38 -14.94 -12.84
CA ARG A 307 2.84 -14.09 -13.95
C ARG A 307 2.22 -12.70 -13.90
N ALA A 308 0.91 -12.63 -13.62
CA ALA A 308 0.21 -11.36 -13.49
C ALA A 308 0.82 -10.48 -12.37
N LEU A 309 1.18 -11.09 -11.23
CA LEU A 309 1.79 -10.36 -10.14
C LEU A 309 3.19 -9.83 -10.49
N TRP A 310 4.00 -10.63 -11.22
CA TRP A 310 5.28 -10.15 -11.74
C TRP A 310 5.13 -9.03 -12.78
N GLN A 311 4.10 -9.09 -13.62
CA GLN A 311 3.78 -7.99 -14.54
C GLN A 311 3.48 -6.67 -13.80
N MET A 312 2.91 -6.72 -12.60
CA MET A 312 2.78 -5.53 -11.75
C MET A 312 4.15 -4.91 -11.46
N GLY A 313 5.12 -5.72 -11.08
CA GLY A 313 6.49 -5.26 -10.85
C GLY A 313 7.15 -4.67 -12.10
N GLU A 314 6.97 -5.32 -13.24
CA GLU A 314 7.48 -4.85 -14.55
C GLU A 314 6.91 -3.46 -14.89
N ARG A 315 5.59 -3.26 -14.73
CA ARG A 315 4.92 -1.96 -14.96
C ARG A 315 5.40 -0.88 -14.01
N VAL A 316 5.63 -1.21 -12.75
CA VAL A 316 6.22 -0.28 -11.78
C VAL A 316 7.62 0.14 -12.25
N ALA A 317 8.47 -0.79 -12.65
CA ALA A 317 9.83 -0.49 -13.11
C ALA A 317 9.83 0.34 -14.42
N GLU A 318 8.92 0.08 -15.35
CA GLU A 318 8.74 0.89 -16.56
C GLU A 318 8.44 2.36 -16.23
N ILE A 319 7.49 2.60 -15.31
CA ILE A 319 7.14 3.95 -14.89
C ILE A 319 8.32 4.61 -14.15
N PHE A 320 9.02 3.87 -13.29
CA PHE A 320 10.22 4.39 -12.63
C PHE A 320 11.28 4.86 -13.63
N ARG A 321 11.51 4.08 -14.68
CA ARG A 321 12.43 4.45 -15.76
C ARG A 321 12.03 5.77 -16.40
N GLU A 322 10.75 5.93 -16.74
CA GLU A 322 10.25 7.16 -17.38
C GLU A 322 10.31 8.37 -16.45
N VAL A 323 10.01 8.19 -15.17
CA VAL A 323 10.15 9.25 -14.15
C VAL A 323 11.60 9.70 -14.04
N CYS A 324 12.52 8.75 -13.96
CA CYS A 324 13.95 9.03 -13.84
C CYS A 324 14.48 9.77 -15.07
N LYS A 325 14.11 9.37 -16.27
CA LYS A 325 14.46 10.09 -17.51
C LYS A 325 13.98 11.53 -17.49
N ARG A 326 12.71 11.76 -17.10
CA ARG A 326 12.09 13.11 -17.09
C ARG A 326 12.69 14.06 -16.07
N GLN A 327 13.18 13.53 -14.96
CA GLN A 327 13.74 14.34 -13.87
C GLN A 327 15.26 14.48 -13.94
N SER A 328 15.92 13.83 -14.89
CA SER A 328 17.38 13.75 -14.92
C SER A 328 17.94 13.35 -13.55
N LEU A 329 17.18 12.53 -12.79
CA LEU A 329 17.51 12.08 -11.43
C LEU A 329 18.77 11.21 -11.40
N ILE A 330 19.29 10.92 -12.59
CA ILE A 330 20.37 9.98 -12.78
C ILE A 330 21.49 10.65 -13.54
N LYS A 331 22.13 11.60 -12.93
CA LYS A 331 23.55 11.81 -13.14
C LYS A 331 24.24 10.78 -12.25
N GLU A 332 25.11 10.01 -12.85
CA GLU A 332 25.90 8.93 -12.26
C GLU A 332 26.01 9.00 -10.74
N THR A 333 25.15 8.29 -10.05
CA THR A 333 25.37 8.00 -8.63
C THR A 333 26.66 7.18 -8.58
N PRO A 334 27.63 7.50 -7.71
CA PRO A 334 28.82 6.68 -7.56
C PRO A 334 28.43 5.21 -7.47
N LYS A 335 29.18 4.31 -8.08
CA LYS A 335 29.01 2.87 -7.94
C LYS A 335 29.22 2.47 -6.47
N LEU A 336 28.26 2.77 -5.63
CA LEU A 336 28.15 2.20 -4.30
C LEU A 336 27.59 0.79 -4.50
N ASP A 337 28.14 -0.16 -3.79
CA ASP A 337 27.68 -1.53 -3.83
C ASP A 337 26.17 -1.55 -3.58
N THR A 338 25.41 -1.99 -4.58
CA THR A 338 23.96 -2.13 -4.45
C THR A 338 23.71 -3.41 -3.67
N PRO A 339 23.01 -3.34 -2.51
CA PRO A 339 22.69 -4.56 -1.77
C PRO A 339 21.98 -5.57 -2.65
N THR A 340 22.40 -6.81 -2.61
CA THR A 340 21.71 -7.91 -3.27
C THR A 340 20.32 -8.11 -2.67
N TRP A 341 19.43 -8.76 -3.39
CA TRP A 341 18.12 -9.11 -2.85
C TRP A 341 18.23 -9.89 -1.52
N ARG A 342 19.18 -10.80 -1.44
CA ARG A 342 19.45 -11.58 -0.22
C ARG A 342 19.84 -10.69 0.96
N GLU A 343 20.67 -9.69 0.76
CA GLU A 343 21.07 -8.73 1.80
C GLU A 343 19.90 -7.84 2.21
N LEU A 344 19.10 -7.37 1.24
CA LEU A 344 17.91 -6.55 1.52
C LEU A 344 16.89 -7.29 2.38
N THR A 345 16.66 -8.56 2.09
CA THR A 345 15.66 -9.38 2.79
C THR A 345 16.21 -10.11 4.02
N ALA A 346 17.53 -10.13 4.23
CA ALA A 346 18.18 -10.85 5.33
C ALA A 346 17.62 -10.48 6.72
N ARG A 347 17.26 -9.21 6.92
CA ARG A 347 16.62 -8.72 8.15
C ARG A 347 15.23 -9.33 8.40
N TRP A 348 14.57 -9.83 7.36
CA TRP A 348 13.25 -10.43 7.42
C TRP A 348 13.26 -11.95 7.24
N SER A 349 14.43 -12.54 7.01
CA SER A 349 14.58 -13.97 6.78
C SER A 349 14.88 -14.77 8.04
N LYS A 350 15.04 -14.08 9.18
CA LYS A 350 15.37 -14.70 10.50
C LYS A 350 14.14 -14.82 11.37
#